data_bb842fe273601249b1b998527c71a6c7
#
_entry.id   bb842fe273601249b1b998527c71a6c7
#
_cell.length_a   1.000
_cell.length_b   1.000
_cell.length_c   1.000
_cell.angle_alpha   90.00
_cell.angle_beta   90.00
_cell.angle_gamma   90.00
#
_symmetry.space_group_name_H-M   'P 1'
#
loop_
_entity.id
_entity.type
_entity.pdbx_description
1 polymer ?
#
loop_
_entity_poly.entity_id
_entity_poly.type
_entity_poly.pdbx_seq_one_letter_code
_entity_poly.pdbx_strand_id
1 'polypeptide(L)'
;MAASTSLPHRQVVQARGLLWASDGVANEEIARRCGVDSDTVRRWRSRFAEQGVAGVGRIAKGRGRKPSLPPGTVAEVLRLTHKECPADGSTHWSTRTLAARVGIGKDAVAKIWADHNLRPWKVETFKVSNDPRFEEKLVDVVGLYLNPPARAVVFSFDEKTQCQALDRTQPSLPMKPGRAGTMTHDYKRNGTIDLFAAMNIATGEVLTELRKGHTGADVLRFFKQIDAGVPRGLGVHVVLDNLSAHSTPEITKWLAHRDRRRWHLHYTPTSSSWLNLVERWFKELTDKRLRRGTFTSVTELTEAITTWAEHWNTDPKPFIWKATAEDIIAKVQRGRDTLHQIKTQTDH
;
A
#
# COMPACT_ATOMS: atom_id res chain seq x y z
N MET A 1 -9.18 27.64 32.96
CA MET A 1 -10.14 27.97 31.89
C MET A 1 -10.73 29.37 32.01
N ALA A 2 -11.27 29.78 33.16
CA ALA A 2 -11.97 31.05 33.31
C ALA A 2 -11.10 32.33 33.10
N ALA A 3 -9.79 32.26 33.29
CA ALA A 3 -8.82 33.33 33.05
C ALA A 3 -7.99 33.14 31.78
N SER A 4 -8.32 32.17 30.92
CA SER A 4 -7.55 31.90 29.72
C SER A 4 -7.75 32.95 28.63
N THR A 5 -6.66 33.37 27.99
CA THR A 5 -6.65 34.27 26.83
C THR A 5 -6.58 33.51 25.51
N SER A 6 -6.30 32.18 25.53
CA SER A 6 -6.12 31.33 24.35
C SER A 6 -7.29 30.42 24.07
N LEU A 7 -8.17 30.14 25.04
CA LEU A 7 -9.36 29.33 24.84
C LEU A 7 -10.47 30.10 24.10
N PRO A 8 -11.34 29.42 23.33
CA PRO A 8 -12.50 30.05 22.72
C PRO A 8 -13.33 30.85 23.76
N HIS A 9 -13.71 32.07 23.44
CA HIS A 9 -14.45 32.98 24.33
C HIS A 9 -15.64 32.31 25.01
N ARG A 10 -16.39 31.47 24.29
CA ARG A 10 -17.51 30.69 24.84
C ARG A 10 -17.11 29.75 25.99
N GLN A 11 -15.94 29.13 25.94
CA GLN A 11 -15.46 28.27 27.02
C GLN A 11 -15.07 29.06 28.25
N VAL A 12 -14.46 30.24 28.04
CA VAL A 12 -14.08 31.14 29.10
C VAL A 12 -15.33 31.66 29.83
N VAL A 13 -16.34 32.12 29.08
CA VAL A 13 -17.62 32.60 29.64
C VAL A 13 -18.33 31.50 30.42
N GLN A 14 -18.43 30.30 29.87
CA GLN A 14 -19.05 29.18 30.57
C GLN A 14 -18.28 28.78 31.83
N ALA A 15 -16.95 28.77 31.79
CA ALA A 15 -16.13 28.50 32.98
C ALA A 15 -16.31 29.55 34.08
N ARG A 16 -16.38 30.86 33.72
CA ARG A 16 -16.69 31.93 34.68
C ARG A 16 -18.06 31.76 35.28
N GLY A 17 -19.08 31.50 34.49
CA GLY A 17 -20.44 31.27 34.96
C GLY A 17 -20.54 30.09 35.94
N LEU A 18 -19.79 29.01 35.71
CA LEU A 18 -19.72 27.85 36.59
C LEU A 18 -18.99 28.15 37.91
N LEU A 19 -17.95 29.00 37.91
CA LEU A 19 -17.30 29.44 39.13
C LEU A 19 -18.24 30.30 39.97
N TRP A 20 -18.96 31.29 39.40
CA TRP A 20 -19.96 32.06 40.14
C TRP A 20 -21.09 31.17 40.68
N ALA A 21 -21.44 30.09 39.96
CA ALA A 21 -22.40 29.11 40.45
C ALA A 21 -21.88 28.34 41.67
N SER A 22 -20.58 28.05 41.74
CA SER A 22 -19.94 27.45 42.92
C SER A 22 -19.88 28.39 44.12
N ASP A 23 -19.80 29.71 43.85
CA ASP A 23 -19.82 30.77 44.87
C ASP A 23 -21.27 31.09 45.35
N GLY A 24 -22.26 30.34 44.90
CA GLY A 24 -23.68 30.48 45.33
C GLY A 24 -24.45 31.58 44.60
N VAL A 25 -23.89 32.20 43.53
CA VAL A 25 -24.58 33.27 42.78
C VAL A 25 -25.81 32.68 42.05
N ALA A 26 -26.93 33.43 42.14
CA ALA A 26 -28.20 33.01 41.50
C ALA A 26 -28.07 32.94 39.96
N ASN A 27 -28.77 31.95 39.34
CA ASN A 27 -28.70 31.70 37.88
C ASN A 27 -29.04 32.93 37.04
N GLU A 28 -29.97 33.76 37.48
CA GLU A 28 -30.35 35.01 36.79
C GLU A 28 -29.23 36.03 36.78
N GLU A 29 -28.53 36.21 37.91
CA GLU A 29 -27.40 37.10 37.99
C GLU A 29 -26.21 36.60 37.18
N ILE A 30 -25.95 35.28 37.17
CA ILE A 30 -24.93 34.67 36.32
C ILE A 30 -25.28 34.88 34.85
N ALA A 31 -26.54 34.68 34.45
CA ALA A 31 -27.04 34.90 33.10
C ALA A 31 -26.79 36.36 32.65
N ARG A 32 -27.11 37.32 33.49
CA ARG A 32 -26.86 38.73 33.24
C ARG A 32 -25.38 39.04 33.05
N ARG A 33 -24.50 38.56 33.93
CA ARG A 33 -23.03 38.72 33.83
C ARG A 33 -22.43 38.05 32.58
N CYS A 34 -22.98 36.93 32.17
CA CYS A 34 -22.49 36.17 31.00
C CYS A 34 -23.13 36.60 29.68
N GLY A 35 -24.17 37.46 29.69
CA GLY A 35 -24.92 37.86 28.49
C GLY A 35 -25.69 36.67 27.85
N VAL A 36 -26.23 35.77 28.67
CA VAL A 36 -27.02 34.59 28.24
C VAL A 36 -28.32 34.48 28.99
N ASP A 37 -29.22 33.59 28.59
CA ASP A 37 -30.45 33.28 29.34
C ASP A 37 -30.19 32.34 30.54
N SER A 38 -31.09 32.42 31.55
CA SER A 38 -30.97 31.62 32.79
C SER A 38 -31.05 30.11 32.53
N ASP A 39 -31.75 29.67 31.47
CA ASP A 39 -31.83 28.25 31.10
C ASP A 39 -30.50 27.74 30.51
N THR A 40 -29.74 28.63 29.88
CA THR A 40 -28.38 28.32 29.45
C THR A 40 -27.46 28.07 30.63
N VAL A 41 -27.59 28.88 31.71
CA VAL A 41 -26.83 28.68 32.95
C VAL A 41 -27.23 27.34 33.62
N ARG A 42 -28.54 27.05 33.71
CA ARG A 42 -29.03 25.76 34.25
C ARG A 42 -28.45 24.57 33.46
N ARG A 43 -28.46 24.64 32.12
CA ARG A 43 -27.87 23.61 31.26
C ARG A 43 -26.35 23.48 31.45
N TRP A 44 -25.62 24.56 31.70
CA TRP A 44 -24.20 24.50 32.01
C TRP A 44 -23.93 23.77 33.31
N ARG A 45 -24.71 24.07 34.35
CA ARG A 45 -24.62 23.41 35.67
C ARG A 45 -24.93 21.91 35.59
N SER A 46 -26.02 21.52 34.95
CA SER A 46 -26.39 20.12 34.79
C SER A 46 -25.29 19.36 34.04
N ARG A 47 -24.80 19.93 32.94
CA ARG A 47 -23.71 19.29 32.16
C ARG A 47 -22.41 19.20 32.97
N PHE A 48 -22.10 20.20 33.76
CA PHE A 48 -20.94 20.15 34.62
C PHE A 48 -21.08 19.12 35.73
N ALA A 49 -22.24 18.98 36.32
CA ALA A 49 -22.52 17.93 37.28
C ALA A 49 -22.36 16.52 36.70
N GLU A 50 -22.76 16.33 35.45
CA GLU A 50 -22.68 15.02 34.76
C GLU A 50 -21.28 14.70 34.21
N GLN A 51 -20.57 15.70 33.66
CA GLN A 51 -19.38 15.49 32.83
C GLN A 51 -18.14 16.22 33.39
N GLY A 52 -18.25 16.96 34.47
CA GLY A 52 -17.15 17.72 35.05
C GLY A 52 -16.58 18.73 34.06
N VAL A 53 -15.28 18.99 34.19
CA VAL A 53 -14.54 19.94 33.35
C VAL A 53 -14.57 19.59 31.87
N ALA A 54 -14.67 18.29 31.53
CA ALA A 54 -14.74 17.82 30.15
C ALA A 54 -16.03 18.26 29.41
N GLY A 55 -17.08 18.63 30.14
CA GLY A 55 -18.33 19.15 29.60
C GLY A 55 -18.29 20.64 29.23
N VAL A 56 -17.25 21.40 29.70
CA VAL A 56 -17.15 22.84 29.47
C VAL A 56 -16.81 23.13 28.01
N GLY A 57 -17.63 23.93 27.34
CA GLY A 57 -17.46 24.33 25.96
C GLY A 57 -17.79 23.26 24.93
N ARG A 58 -18.18 22.09 25.34
CA ARG A 58 -18.55 20.99 24.41
C ARG A 58 -19.82 21.33 23.63
N ILE A 59 -19.76 21.21 22.30
CA ILE A 59 -20.93 21.29 21.43
C ILE A 59 -21.48 19.87 21.25
N ALA A 60 -22.76 19.67 21.49
CA ALA A 60 -23.40 18.40 21.15
C ALA A 60 -23.31 18.16 19.63
N LYS A 61 -22.81 16.97 19.24
CA LYS A 61 -22.77 16.56 17.84
C LYS A 61 -24.20 16.40 17.31
N GLY A 62 -24.42 16.69 16.04
CA GLY A 62 -25.68 16.42 15.35
C GLY A 62 -26.73 17.54 15.43
N ARG A 63 -26.38 18.75 15.88
CA ARG A 63 -27.29 19.92 15.92
C ARG A 63 -27.50 20.63 14.58
N GLY A 64 -26.75 20.26 13.51
CA GLY A 64 -26.96 20.81 12.17
C GLY A 64 -28.15 20.19 11.45
N ARG A 65 -28.60 20.83 10.34
CA ARG A 65 -29.60 20.24 9.46
C ARG A 65 -29.09 18.88 8.99
N LYS A 66 -29.82 17.81 9.31
CA LYS A 66 -29.51 16.48 8.78
C LYS A 66 -29.70 16.51 7.27
N PRO A 67 -28.69 16.15 6.46
CA PRO A 67 -28.87 16.03 5.02
C PRO A 67 -29.89 14.90 4.79
N SER A 68 -31.08 15.27 4.30
CA SER A 68 -32.08 14.29 3.87
C SER A 68 -31.98 14.15 2.36
N LEU A 69 -31.50 13.01 1.90
CA LEU A 69 -31.62 12.62 0.51
C LEU A 69 -33.04 12.07 0.27
N PRO A 70 -33.64 12.28 -0.92
CA PRO A 70 -34.89 11.65 -1.27
C PRO A 70 -34.84 10.11 -1.06
N PRO A 71 -35.92 9.46 -0.66
CA PRO A 71 -35.96 8.00 -0.58
C PRO A 71 -35.50 7.35 -1.88
N GLY A 72 -34.73 6.27 -1.81
CA GLY A 72 -34.21 5.56 -2.98
C GLY A 72 -32.96 6.15 -3.64
N THR A 73 -32.58 7.41 -3.33
CA THR A 73 -31.41 8.07 -3.95
C THR A 73 -30.11 7.28 -3.79
N VAL A 74 -29.86 6.73 -2.60
CA VAL A 74 -28.64 5.92 -2.35
C VAL A 74 -28.64 4.68 -3.25
N ALA A 75 -29.77 3.97 -3.31
CA ALA A 75 -29.89 2.77 -4.15
C ALA A 75 -29.68 3.10 -5.64
N GLU A 76 -30.22 4.22 -6.12
CA GLU A 76 -30.06 4.64 -7.50
C GLU A 76 -28.61 5.04 -7.81
N VAL A 77 -27.93 5.79 -6.93
CA VAL A 77 -26.50 6.10 -7.08
C VAL A 77 -25.68 4.82 -7.15
N LEU A 78 -25.93 3.84 -6.29
CA LEU A 78 -25.22 2.56 -6.29
C LEU A 78 -25.52 1.77 -7.58
N ARG A 79 -26.77 1.69 -8.00
CA ARG A 79 -27.21 1.01 -9.22
C ARG A 79 -26.50 1.59 -10.46
N LEU A 80 -26.54 2.90 -10.64
CA LEU A 80 -25.88 3.58 -11.76
C LEU A 80 -24.38 3.38 -11.72
N THR A 81 -23.75 3.50 -10.54
CA THR A 81 -22.31 3.30 -10.39
C THR A 81 -21.85 1.91 -10.82
N HIS A 82 -22.63 0.87 -10.49
CA HIS A 82 -22.25 -0.53 -10.76
C HIS A 82 -22.69 -1.06 -12.13
N LYS A 83 -23.79 -0.58 -12.68
CA LYS A 83 -24.42 -1.23 -13.83
C LYS A 83 -24.47 -0.38 -15.10
N GLU A 84 -24.18 0.91 -15.02
CA GLU A 84 -24.29 1.80 -16.17
C GLU A 84 -23.04 2.66 -16.34
N CYS A 85 -22.69 2.90 -17.61
CA CYS A 85 -21.68 3.89 -17.97
C CYS A 85 -22.35 5.25 -18.25
N PRO A 86 -21.62 6.37 -18.10
CA PRO A 86 -22.11 7.68 -18.52
C PRO A 86 -22.44 7.74 -20.01
N ALA A 87 -23.48 8.49 -20.38
CA ALA A 87 -23.90 8.65 -21.77
C ALA A 87 -22.90 9.45 -22.64
N ASP A 88 -21.93 10.10 -22.02
CA ASP A 88 -20.87 10.86 -22.71
C ASP A 88 -19.72 9.97 -23.24
N GLY A 89 -19.84 8.65 -23.14
CA GLY A 89 -18.82 7.69 -23.55
C GLY A 89 -17.71 7.45 -22.53
N SER A 90 -17.77 8.07 -21.36
CA SER A 90 -16.83 7.82 -20.27
C SER A 90 -16.98 6.39 -19.72
N THR A 91 -15.90 5.74 -19.37
CA THR A 91 -15.88 4.36 -18.83
C THR A 91 -16.40 4.26 -17.39
N HIS A 92 -16.49 5.35 -16.68
CA HIS A 92 -16.95 5.39 -15.28
C HIS A 92 -17.54 6.76 -14.92
N TRP A 93 -18.38 6.78 -13.91
CA TRP A 93 -18.97 7.99 -13.37
C TRP A 93 -17.97 8.83 -12.59
N SER A 94 -18.00 10.14 -12.78
CA SER A 94 -17.44 11.10 -11.84
C SER A 94 -18.50 11.55 -10.84
N THR A 95 -18.11 12.11 -9.70
CA THR A 95 -19.06 12.67 -8.75
C THR A 95 -19.95 13.75 -9.36
N ARG A 96 -19.41 14.51 -10.33
CA ARG A 96 -20.16 15.59 -11.01
C ARG A 96 -21.16 15.06 -12.02
N THR A 97 -20.76 14.11 -12.87
CA THR A 97 -21.63 13.55 -13.89
C THR A 97 -22.77 12.73 -13.27
N LEU A 98 -22.48 11.94 -12.22
CA LEU A 98 -23.51 11.19 -11.52
C LEU A 98 -24.43 12.10 -10.70
N ALA A 99 -23.91 13.15 -10.07
CA ALA A 99 -24.71 14.14 -9.36
C ALA A 99 -25.73 14.83 -10.28
N ALA A 100 -25.30 15.25 -11.47
CA ALA A 100 -26.18 15.84 -12.49
C ALA A 100 -27.25 14.84 -12.96
N ARG A 101 -26.89 13.55 -13.13
CA ARG A 101 -27.83 12.51 -13.58
C ARG A 101 -28.90 12.18 -12.54
N VAL A 102 -28.57 12.23 -11.24
CA VAL A 102 -29.46 11.88 -10.12
C VAL A 102 -30.15 13.12 -9.52
N GLY A 103 -29.73 14.33 -9.86
CA GLY A 103 -30.31 15.57 -9.33
C GLY A 103 -29.91 15.88 -7.88
N ILE A 104 -28.70 15.50 -7.46
CA ILE A 104 -28.18 15.73 -6.10
C ILE A 104 -26.82 16.48 -6.14
N GLY A 105 -26.34 16.90 -4.99
CA GLY A 105 -25.01 17.54 -4.90
C GLY A 105 -23.86 16.53 -5.10
N LYS A 106 -22.75 16.96 -5.74
CA LYS A 106 -21.55 16.15 -5.94
C LYS A 106 -20.97 15.60 -4.63
N ASP A 107 -21.08 16.36 -3.53
CA ASP A 107 -20.57 15.97 -2.21
C ASP A 107 -21.44 14.86 -1.58
N ALA A 108 -22.74 14.83 -1.91
CA ALA A 108 -23.63 13.73 -1.53
C ALA A 108 -23.22 12.43 -2.25
N VAL A 109 -22.92 12.48 -3.55
CA VAL A 109 -22.39 11.33 -4.31
C VAL A 109 -21.05 10.87 -3.71
N ALA A 110 -20.13 11.80 -3.47
CA ALA A 110 -18.82 11.49 -2.88
C ALA A 110 -18.98 10.81 -1.51
N LYS A 111 -19.90 11.29 -0.68
CA LYS A 111 -20.21 10.69 0.62
C LYS A 111 -20.80 9.28 0.47
N ILE A 112 -21.76 9.07 -0.43
CA ILE A 112 -22.35 7.74 -0.69
C ILE A 112 -21.25 6.77 -1.13
N TRP A 113 -20.39 7.17 -2.06
CA TRP A 113 -19.27 6.31 -2.49
C TRP A 113 -18.30 6.00 -1.36
N ALA A 114 -17.98 6.98 -0.51
CA ALA A 114 -17.12 6.77 0.66
C ALA A 114 -17.76 5.81 1.68
N ASP A 115 -19.04 6.01 2.00
CA ASP A 115 -19.81 5.18 2.94
C ASP A 115 -19.91 3.71 2.46
N HIS A 116 -19.91 3.48 1.12
CA HIS A 116 -19.94 2.16 0.49
C HIS A 116 -18.57 1.69 -0.04
N ASN A 117 -17.48 2.42 0.29
CA ASN A 117 -16.11 2.11 -0.13
C ASN A 117 -15.94 1.97 -1.65
N LEU A 118 -16.70 2.72 -2.45
CA LEU A 118 -16.64 2.73 -3.91
C LEU A 118 -15.63 3.76 -4.42
N ARG A 119 -14.85 3.37 -5.41
CA ARG A 119 -13.84 4.23 -6.07
C ARG A 119 -13.87 4.01 -7.58
N PRO A 120 -14.89 4.52 -8.30
CA PRO A 120 -15.07 4.25 -9.74
C PRO A 120 -13.87 4.64 -10.61
N TRP A 121 -13.11 5.64 -10.19
CA TRP A 121 -11.89 6.12 -10.89
C TRP A 121 -10.65 5.23 -10.65
N LYS A 122 -10.72 4.27 -9.73
CA LYS A 122 -9.59 3.40 -9.39
C LYS A 122 -9.76 2.04 -10.04
N VAL A 123 -8.83 1.70 -10.91
CA VAL A 123 -8.72 0.35 -11.47
C VAL A 123 -7.54 -0.35 -10.81
N GLU A 124 -7.77 -1.52 -10.27
CA GLU A 124 -6.73 -2.42 -9.80
C GLU A 124 -6.61 -3.59 -10.77
N THR A 125 -5.40 -3.83 -11.23
CA THR A 125 -5.12 -4.97 -12.10
C THR A 125 -4.99 -6.24 -11.28
N PHE A 126 -5.56 -7.33 -11.77
CA PHE A 126 -5.34 -8.66 -11.21
C PHE A 126 -5.13 -9.66 -12.35
N LYS A 127 -4.43 -10.73 -12.05
CA LYS A 127 -4.31 -11.90 -12.93
C LYS A 127 -4.47 -13.15 -12.10
N VAL A 128 -5.39 -14.00 -12.49
CA VAL A 128 -5.55 -15.32 -11.88
C VAL A 128 -4.57 -16.27 -12.57
N SER A 129 -3.81 -17.01 -11.78
CA SER A 129 -2.86 -17.99 -12.29
C SER A 129 -3.58 -19.13 -13.03
N ASN A 130 -3.03 -19.50 -14.19
CA ASN A 130 -3.44 -20.68 -14.96
C ASN A 130 -2.49 -21.87 -14.71
N ASP A 131 -1.61 -21.79 -13.74
CA ASP A 131 -0.68 -22.88 -13.42
C ASP A 131 -1.47 -24.12 -12.94
N PRO A 132 -1.33 -25.27 -13.57
CA PRO A 132 -2.04 -26.49 -13.15
C PRO A 132 -1.59 -26.99 -11.78
N ARG A 133 -0.37 -26.64 -11.34
CA ARG A 133 0.16 -26.96 -10.01
C ARG A 133 0.15 -25.75 -9.07
N PHE A 134 -0.83 -24.86 -9.24
CA PHE A 134 -0.89 -23.60 -8.47
C PHE A 134 -0.88 -23.87 -6.96
N GLU A 135 -1.73 -24.76 -6.48
CA GLU A 135 -1.89 -25.04 -5.05
C GLU A 135 -0.65 -25.69 -4.45
N GLU A 136 -0.08 -26.67 -5.14
CA GLU A 136 1.16 -27.34 -4.74
C GLU A 136 2.31 -26.35 -4.54
N LYS A 137 2.57 -25.52 -5.57
CA LYS A 137 3.63 -24.50 -5.52
C LYS A 137 3.36 -23.42 -4.49
N LEU A 138 2.09 -23.03 -4.32
CA LEU A 138 1.69 -22.04 -3.33
C LEU A 138 1.96 -22.56 -1.91
N VAL A 139 1.54 -23.79 -1.61
CA VAL A 139 1.75 -24.42 -0.29
C VAL A 139 3.25 -24.55 0.01
N ASP A 140 4.04 -24.97 -0.97
CA ASP A 140 5.50 -25.08 -0.84
C ASP A 140 6.15 -23.74 -0.50
N VAL A 141 5.90 -22.69 -1.29
CA VAL A 141 6.50 -21.36 -1.08
C VAL A 141 6.01 -20.70 0.22
N VAL A 142 4.71 -20.74 0.49
CA VAL A 142 4.14 -20.16 1.73
C VAL A 142 4.63 -20.93 2.96
N GLY A 143 4.75 -22.26 2.83
CA GLY A 143 5.31 -23.11 3.89
C GLY A 143 6.73 -22.68 4.27
N LEU A 144 7.59 -22.40 3.29
CA LEU A 144 8.95 -21.89 3.55
C LEU A 144 8.96 -20.53 4.24
N TYR A 145 8.02 -19.65 3.92
CA TYR A 145 7.94 -18.32 4.54
C TYR A 145 7.44 -18.35 5.99
N LEU A 146 6.51 -19.25 6.29
CA LEU A 146 5.92 -19.38 7.62
C LEU A 146 6.76 -20.27 8.54
N ASN A 147 7.37 -21.32 7.99
CA ASN A 147 8.12 -22.33 8.74
C ASN A 147 9.41 -22.72 7.99
N PRO A 148 10.41 -21.83 7.93
CA PRO A 148 11.67 -22.14 7.25
C PRO A 148 12.39 -23.31 7.94
N PRO A 149 13.10 -24.19 7.19
CA PRO A 149 13.85 -25.30 7.79
C PRO A 149 14.92 -24.82 8.76
N ALA A 150 15.06 -25.48 9.91
CA ALA A 150 15.92 -25.03 11.02
C ALA A 150 17.43 -24.94 10.68
N ARG A 151 17.91 -25.69 9.68
CA ARG A 151 19.32 -25.70 9.26
C ARG A 151 19.45 -25.28 7.79
N ALA A 152 18.75 -24.23 7.41
CA ALA A 152 18.77 -23.72 6.04
C ALA A 152 18.72 -22.20 6.01
N VAL A 153 19.17 -21.64 4.91
CA VAL A 153 18.92 -20.26 4.52
C VAL A 153 17.90 -20.26 3.38
N VAL A 154 16.88 -19.46 3.48
CA VAL A 154 15.86 -19.32 2.44
C VAL A 154 16.02 -17.96 1.80
N PHE A 155 16.22 -17.95 0.48
CA PHE A 155 16.31 -16.74 -0.33
C PHE A 155 15.07 -16.60 -1.19
N SER A 156 14.61 -15.37 -1.35
CA SER A 156 13.71 -14.94 -2.42
C SER A 156 14.57 -14.28 -3.48
N PHE A 157 14.61 -14.85 -4.68
CA PHE A 157 15.48 -14.44 -5.79
C PHE A 157 14.65 -14.00 -7.00
N ASP A 158 15.10 -12.93 -7.66
CA ASP A 158 14.56 -12.45 -8.94
C ASP A 158 15.50 -11.47 -9.63
N GLU A 159 15.20 -11.10 -10.89
CA GLU A 159 15.88 -10.08 -11.67
C GLU A 159 14.98 -8.87 -11.93
N LYS A 160 15.45 -7.70 -11.54
CA LYS A 160 14.89 -6.45 -12.03
C LYS A 160 15.57 -6.06 -13.33
N THR A 161 14.94 -6.45 -14.43
CA THR A 161 15.49 -6.19 -15.77
C THR A 161 15.31 -4.73 -16.18
N GLN A 162 16.20 -4.26 -17.08
CA GLN A 162 16.14 -2.95 -17.73
C GLN A 162 15.99 -1.76 -16.77
N CYS A 163 16.75 -1.75 -15.68
CA CYS A 163 16.91 -0.53 -14.90
C CYS A 163 17.52 0.56 -15.80
N GLN A 164 16.81 1.67 -16.01
CA GLN A 164 17.17 2.69 -17.00
C GLN A 164 17.93 3.84 -16.36
N ALA A 165 19.07 4.23 -16.97
CA ALA A 165 19.75 5.47 -16.66
C ALA A 165 19.02 6.62 -17.35
N LEU A 166 18.08 7.24 -16.63
CA LEU A 166 17.26 8.35 -17.13
C LEU A 166 17.88 9.67 -16.68
N ASP A 167 18.29 10.48 -17.64
CA ASP A 167 18.75 11.84 -17.42
C ASP A 167 17.63 12.83 -17.77
N ARG A 168 17.25 13.68 -16.82
CA ARG A 168 16.17 14.65 -17.01
C ARG A 168 16.68 15.84 -17.80
N THR A 169 15.94 16.25 -18.84
CA THR A 169 16.32 17.38 -19.70
C THR A 169 16.30 18.73 -18.98
N GLN A 170 15.62 18.82 -17.85
CA GLN A 170 15.56 20.01 -17.01
C GLN A 170 15.62 19.64 -15.51
N PRO A 171 16.20 20.52 -14.67
CA PRO A 171 16.21 20.31 -13.23
C PRO A 171 14.79 20.20 -12.64
N SER A 172 14.63 19.36 -11.66
CA SER A 172 13.37 19.24 -10.90
C SER A 172 13.13 20.50 -10.06
N LEU A 173 11.89 20.97 -10.01
CA LEU A 173 11.52 22.08 -9.13
C LEU A 173 11.29 21.57 -7.70
N PRO A 174 11.88 22.24 -6.69
CA PRO A 174 11.76 21.81 -5.31
C PRO A 174 10.32 21.93 -4.78
N MET A 175 10.02 21.12 -3.77
CA MET A 175 8.78 21.20 -3.00
C MET A 175 8.73 22.52 -2.22
N LYS A 176 7.53 23.13 -2.14
CA LYS A 176 7.23 24.31 -1.31
C LYS A 176 5.94 24.07 -0.53
N PRO A 177 5.67 24.81 0.57
CA PRO A 177 4.38 24.75 1.26
C PRO A 177 3.21 24.93 0.28
N GLY A 178 2.25 24.00 0.30
CA GLY A 178 1.10 23.97 -0.61
C GLY A 178 1.38 23.53 -2.06
N ARG A 179 2.64 23.19 -2.41
CA ARG A 179 3.04 22.75 -3.75
C ARG A 179 3.98 21.56 -3.70
N ALA A 180 3.59 20.47 -4.35
CA ALA A 180 4.45 19.32 -4.53
C ALA A 180 5.69 19.66 -5.39
N GLY A 181 6.78 18.92 -5.19
CA GLY A 181 7.92 18.95 -6.12
C GLY A 181 7.47 18.45 -7.50
N THR A 182 7.99 19.08 -8.56
CA THR A 182 7.64 18.73 -9.94
C THR A 182 8.90 18.37 -10.73
N MET A 183 8.77 17.37 -11.59
CA MET A 183 9.83 16.95 -12.51
C MET A 183 9.34 17.13 -13.94
N THR A 184 10.29 17.41 -14.87
CA THR A 184 9.98 17.31 -16.29
C THR A 184 9.63 15.86 -16.67
N HIS A 185 8.70 15.68 -17.60
CA HIS A 185 8.39 14.38 -18.18
C HIS A 185 9.44 13.96 -19.24
N ASP A 186 10.20 14.91 -19.80
CA ASP A 186 11.22 14.64 -20.79
C ASP A 186 12.49 14.09 -20.16
N TYR A 187 13.07 13.08 -20.80
CA TYR A 187 14.31 12.44 -20.37
C TYR A 187 15.11 11.90 -21.55
N LYS A 188 16.42 11.85 -21.38
CA LYS A 188 17.36 11.13 -22.24
C LYS A 188 17.66 9.77 -21.60
N ARG A 189 17.69 8.71 -22.41
CA ARG A 189 18.09 7.37 -21.98
C ARG A 189 19.57 7.15 -22.25
N ASN A 190 20.35 6.90 -21.21
CA ASN A 190 21.80 6.69 -21.27
C ASN A 190 22.19 5.20 -21.13
N GLY A 191 21.24 4.30 -21.36
CA GLY A 191 21.42 2.85 -21.30
C GLY A 191 20.64 2.17 -20.18
N THR A 192 20.79 0.85 -20.09
CA THR A 192 20.12 -0.02 -19.13
C THR A 192 21.09 -0.97 -18.46
N ILE A 193 20.72 -1.47 -17.29
CA ILE A 193 21.41 -2.54 -16.58
C ILE A 193 20.39 -3.43 -15.87
N ASP A 194 20.69 -4.71 -15.74
CA ASP A 194 19.86 -5.67 -15.03
C ASP A 194 20.41 -5.90 -13.61
N LEU A 195 19.53 -5.95 -12.63
CA LEU A 195 19.84 -6.14 -11.22
C LEU A 195 19.35 -7.50 -10.76
N PHE A 196 20.29 -8.39 -10.41
CA PHE A 196 20.02 -9.63 -9.70
C PHE A 196 19.94 -9.35 -8.20
N ALA A 197 18.95 -9.90 -7.52
CA ALA A 197 18.83 -9.79 -6.08
C ALA A 197 18.33 -11.07 -5.43
N ALA A 198 18.96 -11.46 -4.33
CA ALA A 198 18.53 -12.55 -3.47
C ALA A 198 18.38 -12.05 -2.04
N MET A 199 17.15 -11.98 -1.55
CA MET A 199 16.83 -11.52 -0.21
C MET A 199 16.72 -12.73 0.73
N ASN A 200 17.51 -12.72 1.79
CA ASN A 200 17.36 -13.66 2.89
C ASN A 200 16.05 -13.32 3.64
N ILE A 201 15.10 -14.25 3.64
CA ILE A 201 13.76 -13.98 4.22
C ILE A 201 13.79 -13.83 5.75
N ALA A 202 14.77 -14.41 6.41
CA ALA A 202 14.88 -14.36 7.87
C ALA A 202 15.53 -13.07 8.37
N THR A 203 16.56 -12.57 7.68
CA THR A 203 17.30 -11.37 8.10
C THR A 203 16.85 -10.11 7.35
N GLY A 204 16.32 -10.25 6.14
CA GLY A 204 16.03 -9.14 5.25
C GLY A 204 17.24 -8.61 4.47
N GLU A 205 18.45 -9.18 4.70
CA GLU A 205 19.64 -8.86 3.93
C GLU A 205 19.47 -9.23 2.45
N VAL A 206 20.01 -8.42 1.56
CA VAL A 206 19.90 -8.62 0.12
C VAL A 206 21.29 -8.70 -0.51
N LEU A 207 21.59 -9.85 -1.10
CA LEU A 207 22.72 -9.98 -2.01
C LEU A 207 22.33 -9.43 -3.37
N THR A 208 23.17 -8.58 -3.97
CA THR A 208 22.88 -7.95 -5.27
C THR A 208 24.06 -8.10 -6.22
N GLU A 209 23.74 -8.18 -7.53
CA GLU A 209 24.72 -8.08 -8.61
C GLU A 209 24.10 -7.37 -9.81
N LEU A 210 24.87 -6.46 -10.44
CA LEU A 210 24.44 -5.71 -11.62
C LEU A 210 25.15 -6.23 -12.87
N ARG A 211 24.37 -6.49 -13.94
CA ARG A 211 24.85 -7.06 -15.21
C ARG A 211 24.18 -6.43 -16.42
N LYS A 212 24.82 -6.55 -17.57
CA LYS A 212 24.28 -6.06 -18.84
C LYS A 212 23.19 -6.97 -19.44
N GLY A 213 22.94 -8.12 -18.85
CA GLY A 213 21.94 -9.09 -19.30
C GLY A 213 21.57 -10.07 -18.20
N HIS A 214 20.55 -10.88 -18.45
CA HIS A 214 19.99 -11.85 -17.52
C HIS A 214 19.89 -13.24 -18.18
N THR A 215 21.02 -13.71 -18.72
CA THR A 215 21.11 -15.06 -19.32
C THR A 215 21.22 -16.14 -18.25
N GLY A 216 20.96 -17.41 -18.62
CA GLY A 216 21.16 -18.53 -17.70
C GLY A 216 22.61 -18.64 -17.16
N ALA A 217 23.61 -18.18 -17.92
CA ALA A 217 24.98 -18.10 -17.46
C ALA A 217 25.16 -17.04 -16.35
N ASP A 218 24.44 -15.92 -16.45
CA ASP A 218 24.44 -14.86 -15.43
C ASP A 218 23.74 -15.36 -14.15
N VAL A 219 22.60 -16.02 -14.28
CA VAL A 219 21.90 -16.68 -13.16
C VAL A 219 22.79 -17.69 -12.47
N LEU A 220 23.44 -18.59 -13.23
CA LEU A 220 24.35 -19.58 -12.64
C LEU A 220 25.52 -18.94 -11.88
N ARG A 221 26.04 -17.84 -12.40
CA ARG A 221 27.12 -17.10 -11.72
C ARG A 221 26.62 -16.51 -10.39
N PHE A 222 25.42 -15.96 -10.39
CA PHE A 222 24.81 -15.42 -9.17
C PHE A 222 24.49 -16.54 -8.16
N PHE A 223 24.02 -17.70 -8.59
CA PHE A 223 23.86 -18.88 -7.71
C PHE A 223 25.17 -19.34 -7.09
N LYS A 224 26.27 -19.30 -7.85
CA LYS A 224 27.62 -19.61 -7.31
C LYS A 224 28.05 -18.58 -6.25
N GLN A 225 27.68 -17.32 -6.43
CA GLN A 225 27.95 -16.28 -5.42
C GLN A 225 27.16 -16.52 -4.13
N ILE A 226 25.85 -16.84 -4.24
CA ILE A 226 25.03 -17.28 -3.09
C ILE A 226 25.67 -18.48 -2.39
N ASP A 227 26.07 -19.52 -3.16
CA ASP A 227 26.67 -20.72 -2.62
C ASP A 227 27.96 -20.46 -1.85
N ALA A 228 28.77 -19.53 -2.33
CA ALA A 228 30.01 -19.12 -1.66
C ALA A 228 29.76 -18.36 -0.35
N GLY A 229 28.67 -17.60 -0.27
CA GLY A 229 28.29 -16.82 0.92
C GLY A 229 27.58 -17.63 2.01
N VAL A 230 27.03 -18.81 1.70
CA VAL A 230 26.29 -19.63 2.69
C VAL A 230 27.18 -20.72 3.28
N PRO A 231 27.29 -20.84 4.63
CA PRO A 231 28.04 -21.89 5.28
C PRO A 231 27.68 -23.31 4.78
N ARG A 232 28.67 -24.16 4.55
CA ARG A 232 28.48 -25.50 3.94
C ARG A 232 27.58 -26.44 4.74
N GLY A 233 27.39 -26.22 6.03
CA GLY A 233 26.49 -27.00 6.89
C GLY A 233 25.02 -26.64 6.82
N LEU A 234 24.65 -25.63 6.02
CA LEU A 234 23.29 -25.17 5.87
C LEU A 234 22.71 -25.55 4.51
N GLY A 235 21.42 -25.90 4.49
CA GLY A 235 20.63 -26.00 3.26
C GLY A 235 20.45 -24.62 2.62
N VAL A 236 20.31 -24.59 1.30
CA VAL A 236 20.04 -23.37 0.52
C VAL A 236 18.72 -23.58 -0.21
N HIS A 237 17.70 -22.88 0.21
CA HIS A 237 16.40 -22.87 -0.44
C HIS A 237 16.23 -21.55 -1.19
N VAL A 238 15.86 -21.61 -2.46
CA VAL A 238 15.69 -20.41 -3.30
C VAL A 238 14.28 -20.42 -3.89
N VAL A 239 13.50 -19.42 -3.53
CA VAL A 239 12.20 -19.13 -4.14
C VAL A 239 12.43 -18.22 -5.33
N LEU A 240 11.93 -18.62 -6.51
CA LEU A 240 12.13 -17.93 -7.78
C LEU A 240 10.92 -18.15 -8.71
N ASP A 241 10.85 -17.38 -9.79
CA ASP A 241 9.82 -17.53 -10.81
C ASP A 241 10.18 -18.62 -11.86
N ASN A 242 9.25 -18.85 -12.81
CA ASN A 242 9.44 -19.85 -13.85
C ASN A 242 10.13 -19.30 -15.12
N LEU A 243 11.00 -18.30 -15.00
CA LEU A 243 11.76 -17.80 -16.15
C LEU A 243 12.66 -18.91 -16.71
N SER A 244 12.71 -19.05 -18.04
CA SER A 244 13.51 -20.09 -18.69
C SER A 244 15.01 -20.00 -18.38
N ALA A 245 15.51 -18.81 -18.07
CA ALA A 245 16.90 -18.58 -17.65
C ALA A 245 17.24 -19.29 -16.31
N HIS A 246 16.24 -19.64 -15.49
CA HIS A 246 16.42 -20.30 -14.19
C HIS A 246 16.53 -21.83 -14.30
N SER A 247 16.25 -22.42 -15.45
CA SER A 247 16.22 -23.88 -15.65
C SER A 247 17.04 -24.34 -16.86
N THR A 248 18.15 -23.64 -17.16
CA THR A 248 19.04 -24.02 -18.27
C THR A 248 19.77 -25.34 -17.98
N PRO A 249 20.25 -26.05 -19.02
CA PRO A 249 21.03 -27.27 -18.86
C PRO A 249 22.26 -27.10 -17.96
N GLU A 250 22.91 -25.96 -18.02
CA GLU A 250 24.09 -25.63 -17.20
C GLU A 250 23.74 -25.51 -15.71
N ILE A 251 22.61 -24.87 -15.38
CA ILE A 251 22.11 -24.79 -14.00
C ILE A 251 21.73 -26.19 -13.50
N THR A 252 20.99 -26.95 -14.32
CA THR A 252 20.58 -28.31 -13.97
C THR A 252 21.81 -29.21 -13.71
N LYS A 253 22.84 -29.13 -14.57
CA LYS A 253 24.10 -29.86 -14.40
C LYS A 253 24.84 -29.43 -13.13
N TRP A 254 24.86 -28.14 -12.82
CA TRP A 254 25.51 -27.62 -11.63
C TRP A 254 24.81 -28.09 -10.35
N LEU A 255 23.46 -28.06 -10.32
CA LEU A 255 22.65 -28.55 -9.20
C LEU A 255 22.76 -30.06 -8.99
N ALA A 256 22.94 -30.84 -10.06
CA ALA A 256 23.09 -32.30 -10.00
C ALA A 256 24.41 -32.74 -9.32
N HIS A 257 25.38 -31.86 -9.15
CA HIS A 257 26.65 -32.21 -8.50
C HIS A 257 26.43 -32.51 -7.02
N ARG A 258 27.14 -33.56 -6.51
CA ARG A 258 26.99 -34.05 -5.13
C ARG A 258 27.14 -32.96 -4.06
N ASP A 259 27.99 -31.95 -4.27
CA ASP A 259 28.22 -30.83 -3.34
C ASP A 259 27.07 -29.83 -3.34
N ARG A 260 26.09 -29.99 -4.23
CA ARG A 260 24.90 -29.12 -4.37
C ARG A 260 23.63 -29.79 -3.86
N ARG A 261 23.69 -30.98 -3.22
CA ARG A 261 22.52 -31.64 -2.61
C ARG A 261 21.80 -30.77 -1.57
N ARG A 262 22.50 -29.75 -1.08
CA ARG A 262 21.96 -28.77 -0.14
C ARG A 262 21.08 -27.71 -0.80
N TRP A 263 21.05 -27.64 -2.15
CA TRP A 263 20.28 -26.66 -2.92
C TRP A 263 18.89 -27.20 -3.28
N HIS A 264 17.88 -26.37 -3.02
CA HIS A 264 16.48 -26.65 -3.30
C HIS A 264 15.86 -25.43 -3.98
N LEU A 265 15.37 -25.58 -5.21
CA LEU A 265 14.67 -24.52 -5.95
C LEU A 265 13.17 -24.70 -5.79
N HIS A 266 12.49 -23.62 -5.45
CA HIS A 266 11.06 -23.54 -5.20
C HIS A 266 10.43 -22.54 -6.16
N TYR A 267 9.70 -23.05 -7.13
CA TYR A 267 9.14 -22.22 -8.20
C TYR A 267 7.79 -21.65 -7.79
N THR A 268 7.62 -20.32 -7.91
CA THR A 268 6.31 -19.70 -7.74
C THR A 268 5.34 -20.15 -8.84
N PRO A 269 4.02 -20.16 -8.60
CA PRO A 269 3.06 -20.43 -9.67
C PRO A 269 3.17 -19.38 -10.78
N THR A 270 2.90 -19.77 -12.01
CA THR A 270 2.89 -18.83 -13.14
C THR A 270 1.95 -17.64 -12.88
N SER A 271 2.39 -16.44 -13.22
CA SER A 271 1.67 -15.18 -12.97
C SER A 271 1.42 -14.87 -11.48
N SER A 272 2.32 -15.32 -10.61
CA SER A 272 2.23 -15.11 -9.15
C SER A 272 3.51 -14.49 -8.57
N SER A 273 4.11 -13.51 -9.28
CA SER A 273 5.31 -12.78 -8.82
C SER A 273 5.12 -12.11 -7.44
N TRP A 274 3.88 -11.78 -7.07
CA TRP A 274 3.54 -11.26 -5.74
C TRP A 274 3.90 -12.22 -4.58
N LEU A 275 4.11 -13.52 -4.84
CA LEU A 275 4.64 -14.49 -3.89
C LEU A 275 6.16 -14.34 -3.70
N ASN A 276 6.86 -13.75 -4.66
CA ASN A 276 8.30 -13.54 -4.57
C ASN A 276 8.60 -12.28 -3.74
N LEU A 277 9.08 -12.46 -2.50
CA LEU A 277 9.27 -11.34 -1.56
C LEU A 277 10.29 -10.31 -2.02
N VAL A 278 11.28 -10.69 -2.83
CA VAL A 278 12.27 -9.75 -3.37
C VAL A 278 11.66 -8.70 -4.29
N GLU A 279 10.51 -8.98 -4.91
CA GLU A 279 9.76 -8.02 -5.71
C GLU A 279 9.30 -6.80 -4.86
N ARG A 280 9.01 -7.03 -3.59
CA ARG A 280 8.72 -5.93 -2.66
C ARG A 280 9.96 -5.06 -2.41
N TRP A 281 11.13 -5.66 -2.32
CA TRP A 281 12.38 -4.92 -2.20
C TRP A 281 12.67 -4.13 -3.49
N PHE A 282 12.44 -4.69 -4.67
CA PHE A 282 12.53 -3.96 -5.94
C PHE A 282 11.58 -2.77 -6.01
N LYS A 283 10.39 -2.91 -5.42
CA LYS A 283 9.46 -1.78 -5.30
C LYS A 283 10.01 -0.68 -4.39
N GLU A 284 10.59 -1.02 -3.24
CA GLU A 284 11.24 -0.06 -2.33
C GLU A 284 12.39 0.68 -3.02
N LEU A 285 13.28 -0.03 -3.70
CA LEU A 285 14.36 0.55 -4.50
C LEU A 285 13.79 1.52 -5.56
N THR A 286 12.77 1.08 -6.29
CA THR A 286 12.14 1.89 -7.34
C THR A 286 11.54 3.16 -6.77
N ASP A 287 10.72 3.06 -5.73
CA ASP A 287 9.99 4.19 -5.16
C ASP A 287 10.91 5.18 -4.44
N LYS A 288 11.95 4.67 -3.74
CA LYS A 288 12.83 5.51 -2.92
C LYS A 288 14.06 6.04 -3.66
N ARG A 289 14.55 5.33 -4.68
CA ARG A 289 15.80 5.72 -5.36
C ARG A 289 15.64 5.96 -6.86
N LEU A 290 15.05 5.02 -7.61
CA LEU A 290 15.07 5.07 -9.07
C LEU A 290 14.05 6.05 -9.64
N ARG A 291 12.82 6.06 -9.15
CA ARG A 291 11.71 6.85 -9.73
C ARG A 291 11.99 8.35 -9.81
N ARG A 292 12.72 8.90 -8.83
CA ARG A 292 13.07 10.32 -8.75
C ARG A 292 14.55 10.58 -9.04
N GLY A 293 15.32 9.53 -9.32
CA GLY A 293 16.73 9.64 -9.67
C GLY A 293 16.92 10.22 -11.06
N THR A 294 18.02 10.94 -11.23
CA THR A 294 18.55 11.37 -12.52
C THR A 294 19.92 10.75 -12.66
N PHE A 295 20.18 10.09 -13.80
CA PHE A 295 21.40 9.32 -14.03
C PHE A 295 21.94 9.63 -15.42
N THR A 296 23.10 10.24 -15.48
CA THR A 296 23.75 10.65 -16.73
C THR A 296 24.47 9.49 -17.43
N SER A 297 24.67 8.37 -16.71
CA SER A 297 25.32 7.16 -17.25
C SER A 297 24.82 5.90 -16.54
N VAL A 298 25.07 4.72 -17.15
CA VAL A 298 24.84 3.41 -16.51
C VAL A 298 25.75 3.24 -15.29
N THR A 299 26.96 3.80 -15.30
CA THR A 299 27.87 3.75 -14.16
C THR A 299 27.26 4.45 -12.94
N GLU A 300 26.77 5.66 -13.11
CA GLU A 300 26.11 6.42 -12.04
C GLU A 300 24.86 5.70 -11.51
N LEU A 301 24.05 5.08 -12.39
CA LEU A 301 22.94 4.25 -12.00
C LEU A 301 23.39 3.03 -11.18
N THR A 302 24.47 2.36 -11.61
CA THR A 302 25.05 1.21 -10.91
C THR A 302 25.49 1.58 -9.50
N GLU A 303 26.28 2.64 -9.37
CA GLU A 303 26.74 3.17 -8.07
C GLU A 303 25.57 3.52 -7.16
N ALA A 304 24.55 4.16 -7.70
CA ALA A 304 23.35 4.54 -6.95
C ALA A 304 22.55 3.33 -6.43
N ILE A 305 22.44 2.26 -7.21
CA ILE A 305 21.78 1.02 -6.80
C ILE A 305 22.63 0.30 -5.73
N THR A 306 23.94 0.18 -5.97
CA THR A 306 24.87 -0.48 -5.05
C THR A 306 24.87 0.22 -3.69
N THR A 307 25.07 1.53 -3.65
CA THR A 307 25.06 2.32 -2.41
C THR A 307 23.73 2.19 -1.67
N TRP A 308 22.60 2.17 -2.41
CA TRP A 308 21.29 2.00 -1.77
C TRP A 308 21.12 0.60 -1.18
N ALA A 309 21.58 -0.45 -1.85
CA ALA A 309 21.55 -1.81 -1.37
C ALA A 309 22.47 -2.02 -0.15
N GLU A 310 23.66 -1.45 -0.17
CA GLU A 310 24.59 -1.45 0.97
C GLU A 310 23.97 -0.76 2.20
N HIS A 311 23.36 0.41 1.99
CA HIS A 311 22.66 1.12 3.06
C HIS A 311 21.45 0.34 3.58
N TRP A 312 20.69 -0.36 2.72
CA TRP A 312 19.64 -1.27 3.15
C TRP A 312 20.19 -2.35 4.10
N ASN A 313 21.33 -2.93 3.77
CA ASN A 313 21.97 -4.00 4.54
C ASN A 313 22.62 -3.53 5.86
N THR A 314 22.70 -2.22 6.14
CA THR A 314 23.14 -1.72 7.47
C THR A 314 22.11 -1.94 8.57
N ASP A 315 20.81 -1.91 8.24
CA ASP A 315 19.69 -2.20 9.15
C ASP A 315 18.59 -2.92 8.37
N PRO A 316 18.84 -4.16 7.90
CA PRO A 316 17.92 -4.88 7.06
C PRO A 316 16.66 -5.28 7.83
N LYS A 317 15.51 -5.16 7.18
CA LYS A 317 14.21 -5.52 7.79
C LYS A 317 13.52 -6.57 6.93
N PRO A 318 13.31 -7.78 7.46
CA PRO A 318 12.61 -8.83 6.73
C PRO A 318 11.17 -8.44 6.46
N PHE A 319 10.64 -8.82 5.31
CA PHE A 319 9.23 -8.71 5.02
C PHE A 319 8.49 -9.90 5.62
N ILE A 320 7.70 -9.64 6.65
CA ILE A 320 6.97 -10.69 7.36
C ILE A 320 5.77 -11.12 6.52
N TRP A 321 5.73 -12.38 6.12
CA TRP A 321 4.59 -13.00 5.48
C TRP A 321 3.55 -13.42 6.54
N LYS A 322 2.27 -13.16 6.29
CA LYS A 322 1.18 -13.41 7.27
C LYS A 322 0.05 -14.28 6.74
N ALA A 323 -0.14 -14.31 5.41
CA ALA A 323 -1.26 -15.04 4.81
C ALA A 323 -0.96 -16.54 4.77
N THR A 324 -1.94 -17.38 5.09
CA THR A 324 -1.81 -18.82 4.93
C THR A 324 -2.08 -19.25 3.48
N ALA A 325 -1.65 -20.43 3.10
CA ALA A 325 -1.91 -20.97 1.77
C ALA A 325 -3.42 -21.15 1.56
N GLU A 326 -4.14 -21.62 2.56
CA GLU A 326 -5.59 -21.85 2.53
C GLU A 326 -6.36 -20.55 2.28
N ASP A 327 -6.00 -19.45 2.96
CA ASP A 327 -6.62 -18.13 2.76
C ASP A 327 -6.45 -17.65 1.31
N ILE A 328 -5.27 -17.88 0.75
CA ILE A 328 -4.93 -17.48 -0.62
C ILE A 328 -5.69 -18.35 -1.62
N ILE A 329 -5.71 -19.67 -1.44
CA ILE A 329 -6.47 -20.61 -2.29
C ILE A 329 -7.93 -20.23 -2.32
N ALA A 330 -8.54 -20.02 -1.15
CA ALA A 330 -9.95 -19.61 -1.05
C ALA A 330 -10.22 -18.29 -1.77
N LYS A 331 -9.30 -17.32 -1.69
CA LYS A 331 -9.43 -16.05 -2.41
C LYS A 331 -9.30 -16.20 -3.92
N VAL A 332 -8.37 -17.03 -4.39
CA VAL A 332 -8.17 -17.31 -5.83
C VAL A 332 -9.37 -18.05 -6.38
N GLN A 333 -9.92 -19.04 -5.66
CA GLN A 333 -11.10 -19.77 -6.08
C GLN A 333 -12.30 -18.83 -6.26
N ARG A 334 -12.59 -17.96 -5.28
CA ARG A 334 -13.64 -16.94 -5.42
C ARG A 334 -13.43 -16.05 -6.66
N GLY A 335 -12.18 -15.68 -6.95
CA GLY A 335 -11.84 -14.91 -8.17
C GLY A 335 -12.13 -15.68 -9.45
N ARG A 336 -11.81 -16.98 -9.51
CA ARG A 336 -12.12 -17.86 -10.65
C ARG A 336 -13.62 -18.01 -10.87
N ASP A 337 -14.38 -18.25 -9.80
CA ASP A 337 -15.83 -18.40 -9.84
C ASP A 337 -16.49 -17.10 -10.37
N THR A 338 -16.06 -15.94 -9.89
CA THR A 338 -16.54 -14.65 -10.37
C THR A 338 -16.25 -14.44 -11.86
N LEU A 339 -15.03 -14.77 -12.31
CA LEU A 339 -14.67 -14.67 -13.74
C LEU A 339 -15.49 -15.61 -14.61
N HIS A 340 -15.76 -16.82 -14.12
CA HIS A 340 -16.61 -17.79 -14.84
C HIS A 340 -18.04 -17.27 -14.98
N GLN A 341 -18.61 -16.71 -13.91
CA GLN A 341 -19.96 -16.12 -13.94
C GLN A 341 -20.06 -14.96 -14.93
N ILE A 342 -19.04 -14.07 -14.98
CA ILE A 342 -19.02 -12.95 -15.92
C ILE A 342 -18.96 -13.45 -17.37
N LYS A 343 -18.12 -14.45 -17.68
CA LYS A 343 -18.02 -15.01 -19.03
C LYS A 343 -19.34 -15.62 -19.48
N THR A 344 -20.00 -16.40 -18.63
CA THR A 344 -21.30 -17.01 -18.97
C THR A 344 -22.43 -15.97 -19.14
N GLN A 345 -22.31 -14.77 -18.56
CA GLN A 345 -23.26 -13.67 -18.75
C GLN A 345 -23.02 -12.85 -20.03
N THR A 346 -21.77 -12.86 -20.55
CA THR A 346 -21.41 -12.13 -21.79
C THR A 346 -21.61 -12.98 -23.06
N ASP A 347 -21.78 -14.29 -22.96
CA ASP A 347 -22.05 -15.19 -24.07
C ASP A 347 -23.57 -15.33 -24.39
N HIS A 348 -24.39 -14.51 -23.77
CA HIS A 348 -25.83 -14.30 -24.04
C HIS A 348 -26.11 -12.83 -24.43
#